data_b7a83e0f7d25fb084c1244cb26a333ec
#
_entry.id   b7a83e0f7d25fb084c1244cb26a333ec
#
_cell.length_a   1.000
_cell.length_b   1.000
_cell.length_c   1.000
_cell.angle_alpha   90.00
_cell.angle_beta   90.00
_cell.angle_gamma   90.00
#
_symmetry.space_group_name_H-M   'P 1'
#
loop_
_entity.id
_entity.type
_entity.pdbx_description
1 polymer ?
#
loop_
_entity_poly.entity_id
_entity_poly.type
_entity_poly.pdbx_seq_one_letter_code
_entity_poly.pdbx_strand_id
1 'polypeptide(L)'
;MAAGPMITRPIPSSGEAMPVIGLGTSQVFDVGADDGARAPLKAVLRQLVEAGGRMVDTSPMYGRAEAVTGDLVAELGLRPRVFLATKVWTSGKERGIAQMRRSAELLRSPVIDLIQIYNLSDWRTQLATLRQMKERGQVRYIGITHYTTASLPELARILESEPGIDFVQCAYSLGTRAAETALLPIAAERKVAVIVNRPFEDGDMFRRVRGKPVPEWAAEFDCTTWAQLFLKYIIAEPAVTCAIPATANPEHMADDLKAGFGRLPDPQQRQRIRQLWDSL
;
A
#
# COMPACT_ATOMS: atom_id res chain seq x y z
N MET A 1 -15.57 19.39 -2.88
CA MET A 1 -14.39 19.10 -2.03
C MET A 1 -14.86 18.21 -0.90
N ALA A 2 -14.15 17.14 -0.59
CA ALA A 2 -14.47 16.31 0.57
C ALA A 2 -14.36 17.15 1.85
N ALA A 3 -15.35 17.06 2.73
CA ALA A 3 -15.35 17.81 3.99
C ALA A 3 -14.41 17.12 4.98
N GLY A 4 -13.32 17.79 5.35
CA GLY A 4 -12.37 17.32 6.37
C GLY A 4 -11.06 16.74 5.82
N PRO A 5 -10.12 16.35 6.72
CA PRO A 5 -8.86 15.72 6.34
C PRO A 5 -9.06 14.25 5.92
N MET A 6 -8.11 13.71 5.18
CA MET A 6 -8.08 12.27 4.89
C MET A 6 -8.03 11.45 6.20
N ILE A 7 -8.80 10.37 6.23
CA ILE A 7 -8.79 9.42 7.36
C ILE A 7 -7.37 8.89 7.56
N THR A 8 -6.94 8.80 8.81
CA THR A 8 -5.64 8.24 9.17
C THR A 8 -5.80 7.09 10.16
N ARG A 9 -4.82 6.20 10.18
CA ARG A 9 -4.66 5.15 11.18
C ARG A 9 -3.26 5.21 11.77
N PRO A 10 -3.08 4.97 13.06
CA PRO A 10 -1.74 4.95 13.64
C PRO A 10 -0.94 3.74 13.12
N ILE A 11 0.34 3.94 12.86
CA ILE A 11 1.31 2.83 12.81
C ILE A 11 1.46 2.34 14.24
N PRO A 12 1.09 1.08 14.57
CA PRO A 12 0.99 0.68 15.97
C PRO A 12 2.31 0.75 16.76
N SER A 13 3.45 0.54 16.08
CA SER A 13 4.77 0.56 16.72
C SER A 13 5.27 1.97 17.11
N SER A 14 4.73 3.02 16.52
CA SER A 14 5.21 4.41 16.73
C SER A 14 4.11 5.42 17.09
N GLY A 15 2.85 5.11 16.77
CA GLY A 15 1.74 6.06 16.84
C GLY A 15 1.70 7.08 15.69
N GLU A 16 2.65 7.04 14.73
CA GLU A 16 2.65 7.92 13.57
C GLU A 16 1.37 7.73 12.75
N ALA A 17 0.67 8.82 12.44
CA ALA A 17 -0.55 8.79 11.66
C ALA A 17 -0.26 8.49 10.18
N MET A 18 -0.81 7.40 9.65
CA MET A 18 -0.72 7.00 8.26
C MET A 18 -2.07 7.23 7.57
N PRO A 19 -2.13 8.03 6.49
CA PRO A 19 -3.32 8.16 5.66
C PRO A 19 -3.73 6.82 5.05
N VAL A 20 -5.03 6.55 5.01
CA VAL A 20 -5.57 5.23 4.64
C VAL A 20 -5.46 4.90 3.14
N ILE A 21 -5.18 5.89 2.27
CA ILE A 21 -4.94 5.71 0.84
C ILE A 21 -3.51 6.18 0.52
N GLY A 22 -2.75 5.30 -0.10
CA GLY A 22 -1.44 5.53 -0.66
C GLY A 22 -1.40 5.25 -2.16
N LEU A 23 -0.21 5.07 -2.71
CA LEU A 23 0.05 4.80 -4.11
C LEU A 23 1.00 3.61 -4.27
N GLY A 24 0.58 2.59 -5.02
CA GLY A 24 1.45 1.54 -5.54
C GLY A 24 2.06 1.94 -6.89
N THR A 25 3.29 1.54 -7.15
CA THR A 25 4.01 1.89 -8.40
C THR A 25 4.20 0.72 -9.35
N SER A 26 3.77 -0.48 -8.97
CA SER A 26 3.92 -1.69 -9.78
C SER A 26 3.26 -1.52 -11.15
N GLN A 27 4.00 -1.87 -12.22
CA GLN A 27 3.58 -1.80 -13.62
C GLN A 27 3.29 -0.40 -14.18
N VAL A 28 3.14 0.62 -13.33
CA VAL A 28 2.71 1.97 -13.77
C VAL A 28 3.83 3.02 -13.73
N PHE A 29 4.89 2.81 -12.93
CA PHE A 29 6.05 3.71 -12.85
C PHE A 29 7.30 3.20 -13.60
N ASP A 30 7.23 2.07 -14.30
CA ASP A 30 8.32 1.60 -15.15
C ASP A 30 8.31 2.32 -16.51
N VAL A 31 8.64 3.60 -16.48
CA VAL A 31 8.67 4.46 -17.67
C VAL A 31 10.08 5.00 -17.94
N GLY A 32 10.33 5.47 -19.17
CA GLY A 32 11.58 6.12 -19.55
C GLY A 32 11.76 7.52 -18.96
N ALA A 33 12.78 8.20 -19.48
CA ALA A 33 13.08 9.58 -19.11
C ALA A 33 12.23 10.60 -19.91
N ASP A 34 11.36 10.13 -20.81
CA ASP A 34 10.49 10.98 -21.61
C ASP A 34 9.51 11.76 -20.74
N ASP A 35 9.46 13.07 -20.94
CA ASP A 35 8.59 13.96 -20.16
C ASP A 35 7.10 13.67 -20.36
N GLY A 36 6.70 13.24 -21.55
CA GLY A 36 5.32 12.86 -21.84
C GLY A 36 4.87 11.66 -21.01
N ALA A 37 5.74 10.65 -20.86
CA ALA A 37 5.46 9.48 -20.02
C ALA A 37 5.47 9.81 -18.52
N ARG A 38 6.27 10.80 -18.10
CA ARG A 38 6.43 11.20 -16.70
C ARG A 38 5.40 12.24 -16.22
N ALA A 39 4.85 13.05 -17.12
CA ALA A 39 3.91 14.12 -16.78
C ALA A 39 2.66 13.62 -16.01
N PRO A 40 1.96 12.54 -16.41
CA PRO A 40 0.84 12.03 -15.65
C PRO A 40 1.26 11.49 -14.27
N LEU A 41 2.45 10.90 -14.13
CA LEU A 41 2.97 10.41 -12.85
C LEU A 41 3.27 11.56 -11.88
N LYS A 42 3.78 12.70 -12.39
CA LYS A 42 3.93 13.93 -11.60
C LYS A 42 2.59 14.42 -11.06
N ALA A 43 1.55 14.40 -11.91
CA ALA A 43 0.20 14.79 -11.50
C ALA A 43 -0.36 13.84 -10.42
N VAL A 44 -0.20 12.52 -10.59
CA VAL A 44 -0.59 11.50 -9.59
C VAL A 44 0.08 11.74 -8.24
N LEU A 45 1.40 11.97 -8.21
CA LEU A 45 2.13 12.25 -6.96
C LEU A 45 1.69 13.55 -6.29
N ARG A 46 1.46 14.62 -7.07
CA ARG A 46 0.93 15.89 -6.52
C ARG A 46 -0.44 15.69 -5.89
N GLN A 47 -1.37 15.05 -6.60
CA GLN A 47 -2.72 14.79 -6.11
C GLN A 47 -2.71 13.96 -4.82
N LEU A 48 -1.87 12.91 -4.76
CA LEU A 48 -1.69 12.12 -3.53
C LEU A 48 -1.36 13.02 -2.35
N VAL A 49 -0.32 13.83 -2.48
CA VAL A 49 0.21 14.65 -1.39
C VAL A 49 -0.72 15.83 -1.06
N GLU A 50 -1.35 16.45 -2.05
CA GLU A 50 -2.32 17.53 -1.86
C GLU A 50 -3.59 17.07 -1.15
N ALA A 51 -4.03 15.83 -1.40
CA ALA A 51 -5.13 15.21 -0.68
C ALA A 51 -4.77 14.74 0.74
N GLY A 52 -3.50 14.84 1.14
CA GLY A 52 -3.02 14.39 2.46
C GLY A 52 -2.50 12.96 2.49
N GLY A 53 -2.48 12.26 1.36
CA GLY A 53 -1.83 10.94 1.23
C GLY A 53 -0.31 11.06 1.35
N ARG A 54 0.36 9.98 1.81
CA ARG A 54 1.81 10.01 2.04
C ARG A 54 2.55 8.79 1.50
N MET A 55 1.96 7.59 1.57
CA MET A 55 2.64 6.34 1.21
C MET A 55 2.81 6.22 -0.29
N VAL A 56 4.06 5.99 -0.73
CA VAL A 56 4.41 5.59 -2.10
C VAL A 56 5.20 4.29 -1.99
N ASP A 57 4.59 3.19 -2.44
CA ASP A 57 5.17 1.85 -2.37
C ASP A 57 5.75 1.43 -3.72
N THR A 58 7.02 1.05 -3.71
CA THR A 58 7.77 0.59 -4.87
C THR A 58 8.56 -0.69 -4.56
N SER A 59 9.38 -1.14 -5.52
CA SER A 59 10.22 -2.33 -5.34
C SER A 59 11.35 -2.34 -6.37
N PRO A 60 12.54 -2.90 -6.05
CA PRO A 60 13.58 -3.19 -7.04
C PRO A 60 13.12 -4.12 -8.17
N MET A 61 11.99 -4.83 -7.98
CA MET A 61 11.40 -5.72 -8.98
C MET A 61 10.51 -5.02 -10.00
N TYR A 62 10.25 -3.72 -9.84
CA TYR A 62 9.33 -2.98 -10.68
C TYR A 62 10.06 -2.18 -11.78
N GLY A 63 11.10 -2.77 -12.37
CA GLY A 63 11.87 -2.14 -13.44
C GLY A 63 12.52 -0.82 -12.98
N ARG A 64 12.17 0.28 -13.59
CA ARG A 64 12.69 1.63 -13.28
C ARG A 64 11.88 2.38 -12.21
N ALA A 65 10.86 1.77 -11.63
CA ALA A 65 9.93 2.46 -10.74
C ALA A 65 10.61 3.14 -9.54
N GLU A 66 11.65 2.54 -8.92
CA GLU A 66 12.40 3.21 -7.85
C GLU A 66 13.10 4.48 -8.33
N ALA A 67 13.79 4.42 -9.47
CA ALA A 67 14.48 5.58 -10.05
C ALA A 67 13.48 6.68 -10.46
N VAL A 68 12.38 6.29 -11.11
CA VAL A 68 11.32 7.23 -11.52
C VAL A 68 10.68 7.88 -10.30
N THR A 69 10.35 7.10 -9.27
CA THR A 69 9.80 7.63 -8.01
C THR A 69 10.77 8.61 -7.36
N GLY A 70 12.04 8.26 -7.23
CA GLY A 70 13.07 9.12 -6.64
C GLY A 70 13.26 10.42 -7.41
N ASP A 71 13.33 10.34 -8.75
CA ASP A 71 13.44 11.51 -9.62
C ASP A 71 12.26 12.46 -9.44
N LEU A 72 11.03 11.93 -9.54
CA LEU A 72 9.81 12.75 -9.48
C LEU A 72 9.57 13.35 -8.09
N VAL A 73 9.81 12.57 -7.04
CA VAL A 73 9.70 13.07 -5.65
C VAL A 73 10.71 14.20 -5.39
N ALA A 74 11.94 14.07 -5.91
CA ALA A 74 12.96 15.11 -5.78
C ALA A 74 12.62 16.34 -6.62
N GLU A 75 12.25 16.18 -7.89
CA GLU A 75 11.87 17.28 -8.79
C GLU A 75 10.70 18.09 -8.23
N LEU A 76 9.74 17.43 -7.61
CA LEU A 76 8.54 18.06 -7.04
C LEU A 76 8.75 18.57 -5.60
N GLY A 77 9.93 18.36 -5.00
CA GLY A 77 10.20 18.73 -3.62
C GLY A 77 9.34 18.00 -2.57
N LEU A 78 8.86 16.80 -2.88
CA LEU A 78 7.87 16.10 -2.06
C LEU A 78 8.46 15.22 -0.95
N ARG A 79 9.80 15.03 -0.89
CA ARG A 79 10.42 14.09 0.07
C ARG A 79 9.97 14.28 1.52
N PRO A 80 9.83 15.50 2.07
CA PRO A 80 9.36 15.68 3.44
C PRO A 80 7.91 15.28 3.70
N ARG A 81 7.12 15.14 2.64
CA ARG A 81 5.67 14.89 2.70
C ARG A 81 5.30 13.46 2.33
N VAL A 82 6.21 12.68 1.74
CA VAL A 82 5.97 11.28 1.34
C VAL A 82 6.60 10.31 2.33
N PHE A 83 5.98 9.15 2.44
CA PHE A 83 6.47 7.98 3.14
C PHE A 83 6.89 6.95 2.07
N LEU A 84 8.21 6.79 1.87
CA LEU A 84 8.76 5.91 0.85
C LEU A 84 8.88 4.48 1.37
N ALA A 85 8.15 3.56 0.75
CA ALA A 85 8.22 2.14 1.01
C ALA A 85 8.85 1.41 -0.18
N THR A 86 9.82 0.54 0.09
CA THR A 86 10.40 -0.35 -0.92
C THR A 86 10.61 -1.75 -0.34
N LYS A 87 11.33 -2.61 -1.08
CA LYS A 87 11.46 -4.02 -0.74
C LYS A 87 12.90 -4.49 -0.89
N VAL A 88 13.20 -5.64 -0.27
CA VAL A 88 14.41 -6.42 -0.53
C VAL A 88 14.01 -7.79 -1.07
N TRP A 89 14.64 -8.20 -2.17
CA TRP A 89 14.37 -9.47 -2.83
C TRP A 89 15.66 -10.10 -3.34
N THR A 90 16.39 -10.73 -2.45
CA THR A 90 17.62 -11.45 -2.75
C THR A 90 17.97 -12.37 -1.57
N SER A 91 18.91 -13.28 -1.76
CA SER A 91 19.41 -14.14 -0.70
C SER A 91 20.81 -13.72 -0.25
N GLY A 92 21.10 -13.89 1.03
CA GLY A 92 22.39 -13.56 1.65
C GLY A 92 22.48 -12.11 2.10
N LYS A 93 23.17 -11.90 3.21
CA LYS A 93 23.29 -10.62 3.93
C LYS A 93 23.90 -9.51 3.05
N GLU A 94 25.03 -9.77 2.45
CA GLU A 94 25.79 -8.76 1.70
C GLU A 94 25.04 -8.30 0.44
N ARG A 95 24.41 -9.25 -0.26
CA ARG A 95 23.56 -8.91 -1.41
C ARG A 95 22.33 -8.13 -1.00
N GLY A 96 21.71 -8.49 0.13
CA GLY A 96 20.59 -7.72 0.70
C GLY A 96 21.00 -6.28 1.01
N ILE A 97 22.11 -6.06 1.70
CA ILE A 97 22.64 -4.72 2.00
C ILE A 97 22.91 -3.94 0.71
N ALA A 98 23.54 -4.56 -0.29
CA ALA A 98 23.83 -3.92 -1.57
C ALA A 98 22.56 -3.50 -2.30
N GLN A 99 21.54 -4.37 -2.35
CA GLN A 99 20.25 -4.06 -2.99
C GLN A 99 19.53 -2.90 -2.27
N MET A 100 19.45 -2.94 -0.94
CA MET A 100 18.80 -1.88 -0.16
C MET A 100 19.52 -0.52 -0.26
N ARG A 101 20.86 -0.52 -0.32
CA ARG A 101 21.65 0.70 -0.61
C ARG A 101 21.34 1.22 -2.01
N ARG A 102 21.28 0.33 -3.00
CA ARG A 102 20.90 0.73 -4.36
C ARG A 102 19.50 1.33 -4.41
N SER A 103 18.54 0.76 -3.70
CA SER A 103 17.20 1.34 -3.57
C SER A 103 17.23 2.76 -2.96
N ALA A 104 18.03 2.98 -1.91
CA ALA A 104 18.18 4.30 -1.29
C ALA A 104 18.77 5.34 -2.27
N GLU A 105 19.76 4.95 -3.09
CA GLU A 105 20.32 5.79 -4.16
C GLU A 105 19.26 6.13 -5.22
N LEU A 106 18.55 5.13 -5.74
CA LEU A 106 17.51 5.32 -6.77
C LEU A 106 16.37 6.18 -6.27
N LEU A 107 15.93 5.99 -5.03
CA LEU A 107 14.89 6.78 -4.39
C LEU A 107 15.38 8.16 -3.92
N ARG A 108 16.67 8.46 -4.07
CA ARG A 108 17.32 9.70 -3.61
C ARG A 108 17.00 10.01 -2.15
N SER A 109 17.00 8.98 -1.33
CA SER A 109 16.63 9.08 0.08
C SER A 109 17.64 8.28 0.92
N PRO A 110 18.50 8.95 1.70
CA PRO A 110 19.52 8.26 2.52
C PRO A 110 18.90 7.41 3.63
N VAL A 111 17.69 7.76 4.06
CA VAL A 111 16.87 6.98 5.00
C VAL A 111 15.56 6.61 4.31
N ILE A 112 15.29 5.32 4.19
CA ILE A 112 14.02 4.79 3.66
C ILE A 112 13.03 4.68 4.81
N ASP A 113 11.77 5.05 4.57
CA ASP A 113 10.76 4.98 5.61
C ASP A 113 10.39 3.52 5.94
N LEU A 114 10.21 2.66 4.92
CA LEU A 114 9.88 1.25 5.11
C LEU A 114 10.61 0.37 4.09
N ILE A 115 11.28 -0.67 4.55
CA ILE A 115 11.78 -1.75 3.69
C ILE A 115 11.11 -3.06 4.10
N GLN A 116 10.55 -3.77 3.11
CA GLN A 116 9.82 -5.00 3.28
C GLN A 116 10.53 -6.17 2.60
N ILE A 117 10.53 -7.35 3.22
CA ILE A 117 11.07 -8.58 2.62
C ILE A 117 10.04 -9.10 1.61
N TYR A 118 10.41 -9.04 0.32
CA TYR A 118 9.51 -9.40 -0.78
C TYR A 118 9.40 -10.91 -0.95
N ASN A 119 8.17 -11.40 -0.98
CA ASN A 119 7.83 -12.83 -1.16
C ASN A 119 8.57 -13.75 -0.19
N LEU A 120 8.87 -13.24 1.01
CA LEU A 120 9.56 -13.98 2.08
C LEU A 120 10.92 -14.57 1.66
N SER A 121 11.55 -14.02 0.62
CA SER A 121 12.84 -14.50 0.10
C SER A 121 13.93 -14.35 1.16
N ASP A 122 14.52 -15.48 1.57
CA ASP A 122 15.56 -15.53 2.62
C ASP A 122 15.24 -14.68 3.85
N TRP A 123 13.97 -14.74 4.28
CA TRP A 123 13.41 -13.78 5.21
C TRP A 123 14.15 -13.71 6.56
N ARG A 124 14.72 -14.83 7.03
CA ARG A 124 15.45 -14.85 8.31
C ARG A 124 16.72 -13.99 8.22
N THR A 125 17.50 -14.16 7.16
CA THR A 125 18.72 -13.38 6.91
C THR A 125 18.37 -11.89 6.70
N GLN A 126 17.33 -11.62 5.89
CA GLN A 126 16.96 -10.24 5.59
C GLN A 126 16.33 -9.54 6.79
N LEU A 127 15.55 -10.23 7.61
CA LEU A 127 14.96 -9.65 8.83
C LEU A 127 16.04 -9.27 9.85
N ALA A 128 17.03 -10.16 10.07
CA ALA A 128 18.17 -9.84 10.91
C ALA A 128 18.98 -8.64 10.40
N THR A 129 19.14 -8.54 9.09
CA THR A 129 19.83 -7.41 8.43
C THR A 129 19.03 -6.11 8.58
N LEU A 130 17.73 -6.14 8.35
CA LEU A 130 16.84 -4.99 8.48
C LEU A 130 16.77 -4.47 9.92
N ARG A 131 16.76 -5.35 10.92
CA ARG A 131 16.85 -4.97 12.34
C ARG A 131 18.12 -4.16 12.62
N GLN A 132 19.28 -4.63 12.13
CA GLN A 132 20.55 -3.88 12.27
C GLN A 132 20.51 -2.53 11.54
N MET A 133 19.90 -2.46 10.35
CA MET A 133 19.75 -1.20 9.61
C MET A 133 18.81 -0.22 10.33
N LYS A 134 17.74 -0.72 10.96
CA LYS A 134 16.81 0.09 11.77
C LYS A 134 17.52 0.65 13.01
N GLU A 135 18.28 -0.17 13.73
CA GLU A 135 19.08 0.27 14.88
C GLU A 135 20.09 1.38 14.52
N ARG A 136 20.61 1.36 13.28
CA ARG A 136 21.53 2.38 12.76
C ARG A 136 20.84 3.60 12.16
N GLY A 137 19.51 3.66 12.17
CA GLY A 137 18.72 4.74 11.59
C GLY A 137 18.74 4.81 10.05
N GLN A 138 19.12 3.75 9.37
CA GLN A 138 19.16 3.66 7.91
C GLN A 138 17.79 3.34 7.30
N VAL A 139 16.91 2.74 8.07
CA VAL A 139 15.49 2.51 7.76
C VAL A 139 14.65 2.81 9.01
N ARG A 140 13.47 3.40 8.83
CA ARG A 140 12.59 3.75 9.95
C ARG A 140 11.74 2.58 10.40
N TYR A 141 11.15 1.85 9.46
CA TYR A 141 10.27 0.73 9.68
C TYR A 141 10.69 -0.47 8.84
N ILE A 142 10.42 -1.67 9.36
CA ILE A 142 10.72 -2.93 8.66
C ILE A 142 9.45 -3.77 8.53
N GLY A 143 9.35 -4.54 7.44
CA GLY A 143 8.16 -5.32 7.16
C GLY A 143 8.42 -6.59 6.37
N ILE A 144 7.35 -7.36 6.20
CA ILE A 144 7.29 -8.54 5.34
C ILE A 144 6.13 -8.39 4.36
N THR A 145 6.25 -8.99 3.18
CA THR A 145 5.18 -8.91 2.17
C THR A 145 5.11 -10.14 1.28
N HIS A 146 3.90 -10.47 0.90
CA HIS A 146 3.62 -11.42 -0.17
C HIS A 146 2.33 -11.02 -0.90
N TYR A 147 2.29 -11.22 -2.24
CA TYR A 147 1.13 -10.82 -3.05
C TYR A 147 0.12 -11.94 -3.31
N THR A 148 0.41 -13.19 -2.90
CA THR A 148 -0.51 -14.32 -3.08
C THR A 148 -1.23 -14.67 -1.78
N THR A 149 -2.49 -15.09 -1.89
CA THR A 149 -3.28 -15.55 -0.74
C THR A 149 -2.77 -16.86 -0.13
N ALA A 150 -2.12 -17.70 -0.92
CA ALA A 150 -1.52 -18.95 -0.45
C ALA A 150 -0.44 -18.72 0.63
N SER A 151 0.17 -17.53 0.66
CA SER A 151 1.22 -17.18 1.62
C SER A 151 0.71 -16.52 2.90
N LEU A 152 -0.59 -16.25 3.02
CA LEU A 152 -1.17 -15.61 4.22
C LEU A 152 -0.88 -16.39 5.52
N PRO A 153 -0.99 -17.74 5.56
CA PRO A 153 -0.65 -18.49 6.77
C PRO A 153 0.82 -18.38 7.17
N GLU A 154 1.74 -18.31 6.19
CA GLU A 154 3.16 -18.13 6.47
C GLU A 154 3.47 -16.72 6.99
N LEU A 155 2.85 -15.68 6.41
CA LEU A 155 2.94 -14.31 6.94
C LEU A 155 2.45 -14.26 8.39
N ALA A 156 1.30 -14.86 8.69
CA ALA A 156 0.76 -14.92 10.04
C ALA A 156 1.72 -15.63 11.02
N ARG A 157 2.22 -16.80 10.63
CA ARG A 157 3.19 -17.56 11.43
C ARG A 157 4.47 -16.77 11.76
N ILE A 158 4.97 -15.98 10.79
CA ILE A 158 6.13 -15.13 11.02
C ILE A 158 5.78 -14.02 12.01
N LEU A 159 4.62 -13.36 11.86
CA LEU A 159 4.20 -12.34 12.84
C LEU A 159 4.02 -12.89 14.27
N GLU A 160 3.58 -14.14 14.40
CA GLU A 160 3.45 -14.80 15.69
C GLU A 160 4.80 -15.09 16.35
N SER A 161 5.80 -15.50 15.56
CA SER A 161 7.11 -15.94 16.05
C SER A 161 8.17 -14.85 16.13
N GLU A 162 8.04 -13.77 15.34
CA GLU A 162 9.09 -12.76 15.16
C GLU A 162 8.63 -11.38 15.65
N PRO A 163 9.10 -10.94 16.81
CA PRO A 163 8.76 -9.61 17.33
C PRO A 163 9.45 -8.49 16.53
N GLY A 164 8.90 -7.27 16.62
CA GLY A 164 9.53 -6.07 16.09
C GLY A 164 9.38 -5.87 14.58
N ILE A 165 8.50 -6.61 13.92
CA ILE A 165 8.02 -6.31 12.57
C ILE A 165 6.98 -5.19 12.68
N ASP A 166 7.19 -4.10 11.94
CA ASP A 166 6.30 -2.92 12.00
C ASP A 166 5.14 -3.04 11.03
N PHE A 167 5.38 -3.65 9.85
CA PHE A 167 4.42 -3.73 8.76
C PHE A 167 4.32 -5.13 8.16
N VAL A 168 3.11 -5.49 7.75
CA VAL A 168 2.86 -6.59 6.83
C VAL A 168 2.08 -6.07 5.62
N GLN A 169 2.50 -6.48 4.42
CA GLN A 169 1.77 -6.15 3.19
C GLN A 169 1.23 -7.42 2.56
N CYS A 170 -0.06 -7.44 2.22
CA CYS A 170 -0.73 -8.60 1.64
C CYS A 170 -1.80 -8.20 0.63
N ALA A 171 -2.19 -9.18 -0.22
CA ALA A 171 -3.35 -9.02 -1.07
C ALA A 171 -4.65 -9.11 -0.25
N TYR A 172 -5.49 -8.09 -0.42
CA TYR A 172 -6.83 -8.07 0.16
C TYR A 172 -7.74 -7.18 -0.68
N SER A 173 -8.92 -7.68 -0.98
CA SER A 173 -9.93 -6.98 -1.77
C SER A 173 -11.33 -7.48 -1.39
N LEU A 174 -12.36 -6.86 -1.95
CA LEU A 174 -13.72 -7.36 -1.83
C LEU A 174 -13.89 -8.74 -2.51
N GLY A 175 -13.16 -9.03 -3.58
CA GLY A 175 -13.15 -10.33 -4.26
C GLY A 175 -12.27 -11.36 -3.56
N THR A 176 -11.17 -10.94 -2.96
CA THR A 176 -10.17 -11.79 -2.32
C THR A 176 -10.09 -11.50 -0.82
N ARG A 177 -10.91 -12.22 -0.02
CA ARG A 177 -11.16 -11.94 1.41
C ARG A 177 -10.41 -12.84 2.39
N ALA A 178 -9.56 -13.75 1.91
CA ALA A 178 -8.88 -14.73 2.76
C ALA A 178 -8.05 -14.10 3.89
N ALA A 179 -7.53 -12.89 3.70
CA ALA A 179 -6.78 -12.17 4.72
C ALA A 179 -7.60 -11.89 6.00
N GLU A 180 -8.93 -11.73 5.90
CA GLU A 180 -9.82 -11.41 7.03
C GLU A 180 -9.78 -12.47 8.14
N THR A 181 -9.53 -13.72 7.79
CA THR A 181 -9.44 -14.82 8.76
C THR A 181 -8.03 -15.32 8.98
N ALA A 182 -7.16 -15.22 7.98
CA ALA A 182 -5.83 -15.82 8.02
C ALA A 182 -4.73 -14.90 8.55
N LEU A 183 -4.84 -13.57 8.38
CA LEU A 183 -3.73 -12.65 8.70
C LEU A 183 -4.15 -11.41 9.51
N LEU A 184 -5.28 -10.76 9.15
CA LEU A 184 -5.66 -9.48 9.77
C LEU A 184 -5.87 -9.59 11.29
N PRO A 185 -6.48 -10.65 11.85
CA PRO A 185 -6.59 -10.82 13.31
C PRO A 185 -5.22 -10.90 14.00
N ILE A 186 -4.28 -11.64 13.42
CA ILE A 186 -2.92 -11.79 13.95
C ILE A 186 -2.16 -10.46 13.89
N ALA A 187 -2.27 -9.73 12.76
CA ALA A 187 -1.64 -8.42 12.63
C ALA A 187 -2.16 -7.43 13.68
N ALA A 188 -3.48 -7.43 13.95
CA ALA A 188 -4.08 -6.59 14.98
C ALA A 188 -3.60 -6.99 16.40
N GLU A 189 -3.58 -8.27 16.72
CA GLU A 189 -3.10 -8.79 18.01
C GLU A 189 -1.62 -8.43 18.25
N ARG A 190 -0.79 -8.60 17.22
CA ARG A 190 0.64 -8.33 17.26
C ARG A 190 0.99 -6.85 17.08
N LYS A 191 0.00 -5.97 16.90
CA LYS A 191 0.16 -4.53 16.70
C LYS A 191 1.07 -4.21 15.51
N VAL A 192 0.84 -4.90 14.39
CA VAL A 192 1.55 -4.72 13.13
C VAL A 192 0.66 -3.96 12.15
N ALA A 193 1.18 -2.92 11.52
CA ALA A 193 0.47 -2.15 10.51
C ALA A 193 0.26 -2.98 9.24
N VAL A 194 -0.93 -2.89 8.64
CA VAL A 194 -1.27 -3.65 7.43
C VAL A 194 -1.35 -2.73 6.22
N ILE A 195 -0.55 -3.04 5.19
CA ILE A 195 -0.65 -2.44 3.86
C ILE A 195 -1.39 -3.43 2.95
N VAL A 196 -2.40 -2.94 2.24
CA VAL A 196 -3.15 -3.74 1.28
C VAL A 196 -2.67 -3.45 -0.14
N ASN A 197 -2.06 -4.44 -0.78
CA ASN A 197 -1.78 -4.42 -2.21
C ASN A 197 -2.91 -5.11 -3.01
N ARG A 198 -2.92 -4.93 -4.34
CA ARG A 198 -3.92 -5.50 -5.28
C ARG A 198 -5.39 -5.24 -4.87
N PRO A 199 -5.75 -4.03 -4.42
CA PRO A 199 -7.10 -3.74 -3.95
C PRO A 199 -8.18 -3.91 -5.03
N PHE A 200 -7.78 -3.93 -6.31
CA PHE A 200 -8.65 -4.08 -7.49
C PHE A 200 -8.38 -5.36 -8.29
N GLU A 201 -7.54 -6.29 -7.78
CA GLU A 201 -7.17 -7.54 -8.45
C GLU A 201 -6.67 -7.33 -9.89
N ASP A 202 -5.71 -6.40 -10.05
CA ASP A 202 -5.14 -6.00 -11.34
C ASP A 202 -6.21 -5.54 -12.37
N GLY A 203 -7.34 -5.02 -11.87
CA GLY A 203 -8.44 -4.52 -12.69
C GLY A 203 -9.56 -5.53 -12.98
N ASP A 204 -9.43 -6.78 -12.53
CA ASP A 204 -10.44 -7.83 -12.74
C ASP A 204 -11.79 -7.45 -12.13
N MET A 205 -11.75 -6.81 -10.98
CA MET A 205 -12.97 -6.35 -10.31
C MET A 205 -13.77 -5.37 -11.16
N PHE A 206 -13.12 -4.47 -11.90
CA PHE A 206 -13.80 -3.53 -12.80
C PHE A 206 -14.42 -4.24 -14.02
N ARG A 207 -13.80 -5.34 -14.49
CA ARG A 207 -14.40 -6.15 -15.58
C ARG A 207 -15.72 -6.76 -15.14
N ARG A 208 -15.82 -7.22 -13.88
CA ARG A 208 -17.03 -7.84 -13.31
C ARG A 208 -18.19 -6.85 -13.17
N VAL A 209 -17.91 -5.58 -12.90
CA VAL A 209 -18.92 -4.53 -12.72
C VAL A 209 -19.15 -3.65 -13.96
N ARG A 210 -18.53 -4.01 -15.09
CA ARG A 210 -18.65 -3.23 -16.32
C ARG A 210 -20.10 -3.05 -16.73
N GLY A 211 -20.52 -1.81 -16.98
CA GLY A 211 -21.88 -1.46 -17.36
C GLY A 211 -22.91 -1.54 -16.23
N LYS A 212 -22.49 -1.87 -15.01
CA LYS A 212 -23.39 -1.89 -13.85
C LYS A 212 -23.26 -0.58 -13.08
N PRO A 213 -24.34 0.11 -12.71
CA PRO A 213 -24.29 1.31 -11.89
C PRO A 213 -23.83 0.97 -10.47
N VAL A 214 -23.18 1.90 -9.81
CA VAL A 214 -22.96 1.83 -8.37
C VAL A 214 -24.32 1.88 -7.67
N PRO A 215 -24.57 1.05 -6.64
CA PRO A 215 -25.84 1.07 -5.93
C PRO A 215 -26.11 2.45 -5.29
N GLU A 216 -27.34 2.92 -5.35
CA GLU A 216 -27.73 4.22 -4.77
C GLU A 216 -27.39 4.32 -3.28
N TRP A 217 -27.51 3.22 -2.54
CA TRP A 217 -27.17 3.18 -1.12
C TRP A 217 -25.67 3.35 -0.82
N ALA A 218 -24.78 3.25 -1.80
CA ALA A 218 -23.37 3.55 -1.61
C ALA A 218 -23.14 5.03 -1.21
N ALA A 219 -24.10 5.90 -1.50
CA ALA A 219 -24.09 7.28 -1.02
C ALA A 219 -24.21 7.40 0.52
N GLU A 220 -24.65 6.38 1.24
CA GLU A 220 -24.69 6.32 2.70
C GLU A 220 -23.29 6.51 3.32
N PHE A 221 -22.24 6.10 2.60
CA PHE A 221 -20.83 6.31 2.97
C PHE A 221 -20.03 7.04 1.88
N ASP A 222 -20.68 7.98 1.22
CA ASP A 222 -20.07 8.96 0.31
C ASP A 222 -19.37 8.34 -0.91
N CYS A 223 -19.84 7.18 -1.42
CA CYS A 223 -19.34 6.54 -2.62
C CYS A 223 -20.17 6.90 -3.85
N THR A 224 -19.51 7.25 -4.94
CA THR A 224 -20.10 7.54 -6.25
C THR A 224 -19.56 6.67 -7.37
N THR A 225 -18.49 5.89 -7.11
CA THR A 225 -17.85 4.99 -8.07
C THR A 225 -17.58 3.62 -7.46
N TRP A 226 -17.38 2.62 -8.32
CA TRP A 226 -16.97 1.28 -7.88
C TRP A 226 -15.58 1.28 -7.22
N ALA A 227 -14.64 2.09 -7.70
CA ALA A 227 -13.31 2.20 -7.10
C ALA A 227 -13.40 2.66 -5.64
N GLN A 228 -14.20 3.71 -5.38
CA GLN A 228 -14.45 4.20 -4.02
C GLN A 228 -15.11 3.13 -3.14
N LEU A 229 -16.11 2.40 -3.67
CA LEU A 229 -16.79 1.33 -2.93
C LEU A 229 -15.83 0.20 -2.55
N PHE A 230 -14.97 -0.24 -3.48
CA PHE A 230 -13.98 -1.27 -3.23
C PHE A 230 -12.94 -0.84 -2.20
N LEU A 231 -12.42 0.36 -2.31
CA LEU A 231 -11.44 0.90 -1.35
C LEU A 231 -12.06 1.11 0.02
N LYS A 232 -13.29 1.65 0.11
CA LYS A 232 -13.96 1.85 1.41
C LYS A 232 -14.28 0.52 2.11
N TYR A 233 -14.60 -0.52 1.35
CA TYR A 233 -14.72 -1.87 1.93
C TYR A 233 -13.43 -2.32 2.62
N ILE A 234 -12.29 -2.08 1.98
CA ILE A 234 -10.96 -2.45 2.48
C ILE A 234 -10.58 -1.62 3.70
N ILE A 235 -10.64 -0.29 3.59
CA ILE A 235 -10.20 0.61 4.67
C ILE A 235 -11.19 0.70 5.84
N ALA A 236 -12.40 0.20 5.70
CA ALA A 236 -13.34 0.01 6.81
C ALA A 236 -12.96 -1.16 7.72
N GLU A 237 -12.05 -2.05 7.26
CA GLU A 237 -11.48 -3.10 8.13
C GLU A 237 -10.52 -2.45 9.14
N PRO A 238 -10.79 -2.56 10.47
CA PRO A 238 -9.99 -1.86 11.48
C PRO A 238 -8.51 -2.22 11.50
N ALA A 239 -8.16 -3.45 11.10
CA ALA A 239 -6.78 -3.92 11.04
C ALA A 239 -5.98 -3.33 9.85
N VAL A 240 -6.65 -2.79 8.83
CA VAL A 240 -5.99 -2.21 7.65
C VAL A 240 -5.50 -0.81 7.97
N THR A 241 -4.22 -0.55 7.75
CA THR A 241 -3.59 0.75 7.94
C THR A 241 -3.66 1.60 6.68
N CYS A 242 -3.32 1.04 5.51
CA CYS A 242 -3.27 1.77 4.25
C CYS A 242 -3.52 0.82 3.06
N ALA A 243 -4.35 1.25 2.11
CA ALA A 243 -4.48 0.59 0.80
C ALA A 243 -3.66 1.35 -0.24
N ILE A 244 -2.99 0.62 -1.15
CA ILE A 244 -2.09 1.19 -2.15
C ILE A 244 -2.52 0.82 -3.57
N PRO A 245 -3.64 1.37 -4.08
CA PRO A 245 -3.98 1.24 -5.48
C PRO A 245 -2.84 1.77 -6.37
N ALA A 246 -2.64 1.16 -7.54
CA ALA A 246 -1.60 1.56 -8.48
C ALA A 246 -2.25 2.18 -9.72
N THR A 247 -1.82 3.39 -10.08
CA THR A 247 -2.31 4.07 -11.29
C THR A 247 -1.29 5.07 -11.83
N ALA A 248 -1.25 5.20 -13.17
CA ALA A 248 -0.57 6.28 -13.88
C ALA A 248 -1.56 7.36 -14.37
N ASN A 249 -2.87 7.15 -14.15
CA ASN A 249 -3.90 8.07 -14.59
C ASN A 249 -4.32 9.02 -13.46
N PRO A 250 -4.15 10.36 -13.62
CA PRO A 250 -4.54 11.33 -12.60
C PRO A 250 -6.04 11.31 -12.25
N GLU A 251 -6.92 10.98 -13.21
CA GLU A 251 -8.37 10.89 -12.94
C GLU A 251 -8.69 9.71 -12.02
N HIS A 252 -8.03 8.56 -12.25
CA HIS A 252 -8.16 7.40 -11.36
C HIS A 252 -7.63 7.71 -9.96
N MET A 253 -6.46 8.39 -9.88
CA MET A 253 -5.91 8.80 -8.58
C MET A 253 -6.85 9.72 -7.82
N ALA A 254 -7.42 10.71 -8.50
CA ALA A 254 -8.40 11.63 -7.90
C ALA A 254 -9.65 10.91 -7.40
N ASP A 255 -10.07 9.85 -8.08
CA ASP A 255 -11.21 9.02 -7.67
C ASP A 255 -10.88 8.12 -6.49
N ASP A 256 -9.75 7.41 -6.54
CA ASP A 256 -9.27 6.54 -5.46
C ASP A 256 -9.09 7.31 -4.14
N LEU A 257 -8.53 8.52 -4.22
CA LEU A 257 -8.32 9.37 -3.05
C LEU A 257 -9.61 9.74 -2.33
N LYS A 258 -10.75 9.89 -3.05
CA LYS A 258 -12.05 10.17 -2.45
C LYS A 258 -12.48 9.10 -1.44
N ALA A 259 -12.06 7.85 -1.63
CA ALA A 259 -12.34 6.78 -0.67
C ALA A 259 -11.76 7.06 0.73
N GLY A 260 -10.69 7.83 0.82
CA GLY A 260 -10.04 8.20 2.08
C GLY A 260 -10.76 9.28 2.90
N PHE A 261 -11.94 9.74 2.46
CA PHE A 261 -12.67 10.81 3.11
C PHE A 261 -14.10 10.39 3.48
N GLY A 262 -14.70 11.16 4.40
CA GLY A 262 -16.10 10.99 4.78
C GLY A 262 -16.37 9.73 5.59
N ARG A 263 -17.56 9.17 5.42
CA ARG A 263 -18.02 8.02 6.20
C ARG A 263 -17.44 6.70 5.69
N LEU A 264 -17.15 5.79 6.60
CA LEU A 264 -16.82 4.40 6.27
C LEU A 264 -18.02 3.50 6.50
N PRO A 265 -18.20 2.43 5.72
CA PRO A 265 -19.24 1.44 5.98
C PRO A 265 -19.01 0.76 7.34
N ASP A 266 -20.07 0.63 8.11
CA ASP A 266 -20.11 -0.16 9.33
C ASP A 266 -20.10 -1.68 9.01
N PRO A 267 -20.05 -2.58 10.03
CA PRO A 267 -20.03 -4.03 9.79
C PRO A 267 -21.27 -4.54 9.01
N GLN A 268 -22.45 -3.98 9.21
CA GLN A 268 -23.67 -4.38 8.48
C GLN A 268 -23.61 -3.91 7.03
N GLN A 269 -23.15 -2.69 6.82
CA GLN A 269 -22.94 -2.12 5.48
C GLN A 269 -21.83 -2.88 4.72
N ARG A 270 -20.73 -3.25 5.40
CA ARG A 270 -19.72 -4.14 4.80
C ARG A 270 -20.31 -5.49 4.38
N GLN A 271 -21.17 -6.08 5.19
CA GLN A 271 -21.86 -7.32 4.83
C GLN A 271 -22.77 -7.15 3.62
N ARG A 272 -23.49 -6.02 3.51
CA ARG A 272 -24.30 -5.68 2.33
C ARG A 272 -23.44 -5.53 1.07
N ILE A 273 -22.27 -4.94 1.17
CA ILE A 273 -21.31 -4.84 0.07
C ILE A 273 -20.84 -6.24 -0.38
N ARG A 274 -20.54 -7.14 0.57
CA ARG A 274 -20.20 -8.55 0.24
C ARG A 274 -21.31 -9.27 -0.49
N GLN A 275 -22.53 -9.19 0.02
CA GLN A 275 -23.71 -9.82 -0.60
C GLN A 275 -23.93 -9.32 -2.02
N LEU A 276 -23.80 -8.01 -2.22
CA LEU A 276 -23.86 -7.45 -3.57
C LEU A 276 -22.77 -8.06 -4.47
N TRP A 277 -21.52 -8.04 -4.04
CA TRP A 277 -20.41 -8.60 -4.81
C TRP A 277 -20.60 -10.07 -5.15
N ASP A 278 -21.04 -10.88 -4.19
CA ASP A 278 -21.23 -12.32 -4.36
C ASP A 278 -22.41 -12.63 -5.31
N SER A 279 -23.34 -11.67 -5.51
CA SER A 279 -24.48 -11.79 -6.45
C SER A 279 -24.19 -11.29 -7.88
N LEU A 280 -23.07 -10.61 -8.13
CA LEU A 280 -22.72 -10.07 -9.46
C LEU A 280 -22.20 -11.13 -10.41
#